data_293740933686a8cf59c41c4a51644639
#
_entry.id   293740933686a8cf59c41c4a51644639
#
_cell.length_a   1.000
_cell.length_b   1.000
_cell.length_c   1.000
_cell.angle_alpha   90.00
_cell.angle_beta   90.00
_cell.angle_gamma   90.00
#
_symmetry.space_group_name_H-M   'P 1'
#
loop_
_entity.id
_entity.type
_entity.pdbx_description
1 polymer ?
#
loop_
_entity_poly.entity_id
_entity_poly.type
_entity_poly.pdbx_seq_one_letter_code
_entity_poly.pdbx_strand_id
1 'polypeptide(L)'
;GIIKQRKQGKDYYLLQSKIEPGNINGIQISPTVQATKSNYLRKHGGKKTLFLDYFLKTKTNFKIISKKRLSEQGSRFLNKKNFNILLESNKILIPKEKNYCWLTKENIKYLINKKNMINMDTISVLSSVIKKDSIEKKLNKDNHLQIKLNRFNKKSKYKTNQINFSNLKKWKIGKNSIYHKDKKFFSIFFIDVIASFREVEKWEQPIISDHLSSFNGFLVSD
;
A
#
# COMPACT_ATOMS: atom_id res chain seq x y z
N GLY A 1 -4.81 5.66 3.10
CA GLY A 1 -5.99 6.42 2.71
C GLY A 1 -5.66 7.75 2.04
N ILE A 2 -6.55 8.22 1.17
CA ILE A 2 -6.40 9.49 0.44
C ILE A 2 -7.59 10.39 0.74
N ILE A 3 -7.34 11.69 0.91
CA ILE A 3 -8.37 12.73 1.01
C ILE A 3 -8.50 13.39 -0.37
N LYS A 4 -9.71 13.38 -0.89
CA LYS A 4 -10.10 14.09 -2.12
C LYS A 4 -10.90 15.34 -1.77
N GLN A 5 -10.75 16.37 -2.57
CA GLN A 5 -11.55 17.59 -2.52
C GLN A 5 -11.95 18.00 -3.94
N ARG A 6 -13.20 18.45 -4.10
CA ARG A 6 -13.67 19.03 -5.37
C ARG A 6 -13.64 20.54 -5.27
N LYS A 7 -12.96 21.19 -6.22
CA LYS A 7 -12.86 22.65 -6.31
C LYS A 7 -12.99 23.07 -7.77
N GLN A 8 -13.88 24.03 -8.06
CA GLN A 8 -14.13 24.55 -9.43
C GLN A 8 -14.32 23.44 -10.47
N GLY A 9 -15.15 22.42 -10.14
CA GLY A 9 -15.43 21.29 -11.03
C GLY A 9 -14.31 20.24 -11.15
N LYS A 10 -13.12 20.47 -10.59
CA LYS A 10 -11.97 19.56 -10.65
C LYS A 10 -11.76 18.82 -9.32
N ASP A 11 -11.34 17.57 -9.42
CA ASP A 11 -10.98 16.74 -8.27
C ASP A 11 -9.48 16.88 -7.96
N TYR A 12 -9.19 17.17 -6.69
CA TYR A 12 -7.84 17.26 -6.14
C TYR A 12 -7.65 16.19 -5.08
N TYR A 13 -6.48 15.62 -5.00
CA TYR A 13 -6.10 14.56 -4.07
C TYR A 13 -4.94 15.03 -3.22
N LEU A 14 -5.09 14.99 -1.89
CA LEU A 14 -4.02 15.32 -0.96
C LEU A 14 -3.07 14.12 -0.86
N LEU A 15 -1.85 14.31 -1.30
CA LEU A 15 -0.81 13.29 -1.28
C LEU A 15 0.42 13.83 -0.54
N GLN A 16 1.33 12.93 -0.15
CA GLN A 16 2.57 13.31 0.52
C GLN A 16 3.79 12.73 -0.20
N SER A 17 4.89 13.47 -0.16
CA SER A 17 6.22 12.90 -0.42
C SER A 17 6.66 12.12 0.81
N LYS A 18 6.99 10.85 0.65
CA LYS A 18 7.35 9.97 1.76
C LYS A 18 8.58 9.16 1.46
N ILE A 19 9.49 9.11 2.43
CA ILE A 19 10.67 8.25 2.39
C ILE A 19 10.28 6.85 2.86
N GLU A 20 10.54 5.86 2.03
CA GLU A 20 10.46 4.44 2.40
C GLU A 20 11.81 3.80 2.09
N PRO A 21 12.42 3.07 3.04
CA PRO A 21 13.80 2.58 2.89
C PRO A 21 14.03 1.65 1.70
N GLY A 22 12.98 0.95 1.25
CA GLY A 22 13.02 0.06 0.09
C GLY A 22 12.76 0.74 -1.26
N ASN A 23 12.44 2.03 -1.28
CA ASN A 23 12.18 2.74 -2.54
C ASN A 23 13.48 3.00 -3.31
N ILE A 24 13.47 2.74 -4.62
CA ILE A 24 14.63 2.97 -5.50
C ILE A 24 15.09 4.43 -5.45
N ASN A 25 14.16 5.37 -5.42
CA ASN A 25 14.44 6.82 -5.38
C ASN A 25 14.47 7.38 -3.95
N GLY A 26 14.32 6.54 -2.92
CA GLY A 26 14.14 6.97 -1.53
C GLY A 26 12.76 7.61 -1.28
N ILE A 27 12.40 8.63 -2.05
CA ILE A 27 11.15 9.39 -1.90
C ILE A 27 10.17 9.03 -3.02
N GLN A 28 8.90 8.77 -2.64
CA GLN A 28 7.80 8.58 -3.60
C GLN A 28 6.53 9.30 -3.11
N ILE A 29 5.64 9.59 -4.05
CA ILE A 29 4.31 10.14 -3.76
C ILE A 29 3.46 9.02 -3.14
N SER A 30 3.03 9.28 -1.92
CA SER A 30 2.32 8.36 -1.04
C SER A 30 0.92 8.88 -0.72
N PRO A 31 -0.01 8.02 -0.24
CA PRO A 31 -1.33 8.45 0.19
C PRO A 31 -1.26 9.54 1.27
N THR A 32 -2.33 10.29 1.47
CA THR A 32 -2.44 11.26 2.58
C THR A 32 -2.07 10.64 3.93
N VAL A 33 -2.52 9.41 4.15
CA VAL A 33 -2.21 8.61 5.35
C VAL A 33 -1.81 7.21 4.93
N GLN A 34 -0.62 6.82 5.34
CA GLN A 34 -0.11 5.46 5.24
C GLN A 34 0.52 5.10 6.58
N ALA A 35 -0.17 4.34 7.41
CA ALA A 35 0.26 4.02 8.76
C ALA A 35 -0.19 2.62 9.17
N THR A 36 0.69 1.88 9.82
CA THR A 36 0.36 0.62 10.50
C THR A 36 -0.32 0.88 11.84
N LYS A 37 -0.95 -0.15 12.41
CA LYS A 37 -1.62 -0.03 13.71
C LYS A 37 -0.64 0.37 14.82
N SER A 38 0.59 -0.11 14.79
CA SER A 38 1.63 0.26 15.73
C SER A 38 1.99 1.75 15.65
N ASN A 39 2.07 2.31 14.43
CA ASN A 39 2.39 3.72 14.23
C ASN A 39 1.27 4.63 14.77
N TYR A 40 0.01 4.37 14.43
CA TYR A 40 -1.04 5.25 14.89
C TYR A 40 -1.40 5.06 16.37
N LEU A 41 -1.08 3.92 16.99
CA LEU A 41 -1.12 3.73 18.44
C LEU A 41 0.14 4.29 19.14
N ARG A 42 1.09 4.82 18.39
CA ARG A 42 2.34 5.43 18.87
C ARG A 42 3.15 4.49 19.75
N LYS A 43 3.11 3.19 19.47
CA LYS A 43 3.85 2.17 20.24
C LYS A 43 5.37 2.39 20.24
N HIS A 44 5.88 3.14 19.25
CA HIS A 44 7.31 3.48 19.11
C HIS A 44 7.63 4.91 19.56
N GLY A 45 6.73 5.59 20.30
CA GLY A 45 6.97 6.94 20.83
C GLY A 45 7.01 8.06 19.78
N GLY A 46 6.69 7.77 18.52
CA GLY A 46 6.78 8.73 17.42
C GLY A 46 5.71 9.83 17.43
N LYS A 47 5.85 10.81 16.52
CA LYS A 47 4.88 11.89 16.30
C LYS A 47 3.53 11.32 15.84
N LYS A 48 2.46 12.08 16.05
CA LYS A 48 1.12 11.70 15.59
C LYS A 48 1.09 11.67 14.06
N THR A 49 0.52 10.60 13.48
CA THR A 49 0.27 10.54 12.04
C THR A 49 -0.74 11.59 11.64
N LEU A 50 -0.34 12.50 10.76
CA LEU A 50 -1.18 13.60 10.31
C LEU A 50 -2.40 13.09 9.54
N PHE A 51 -3.51 13.81 9.63
CA PHE A 51 -4.79 13.50 8.97
C PHE A 51 -5.42 12.14 9.34
N LEU A 52 -4.80 11.34 10.22
CA LEU A 52 -5.29 10.01 10.58
C LEU A 52 -6.70 10.05 11.20
N ASP A 53 -6.99 11.05 12.04
CA ASP A 53 -8.28 11.19 12.73
C ASP A 53 -9.46 11.23 11.77
N TYR A 54 -9.28 11.74 10.54
CA TYR A 54 -10.30 11.77 9.51
C TYR A 54 -10.70 10.38 9.01
N PHE A 55 -9.78 9.42 9.09
CA PHE A 55 -10.00 8.03 8.66
C PHE A 55 -10.51 7.12 9.78
N LEU A 56 -10.18 7.45 11.04
CA LEU A 56 -10.60 6.64 12.20
C LEU A 56 -11.97 7.04 12.74
N LYS A 57 -12.27 8.34 12.71
CA LYS A 57 -13.55 8.90 13.18
C LYS A 57 -14.18 9.62 12.00
N THR A 58 -15.29 9.11 11.50
CA THR A 58 -16.07 9.79 10.45
C THR A 58 -16.57 11.11 11.01
N LYS A 59 -15.84 12.19 10.74
CA LYS A 59 -16.28 13.54 11.06
C LYS A 59 -17.33 13.97 10.04
N THR A 60 -18.32 14.74 10.46
CA THR A 60 -19.46 15.20 9.65
C THR A 60 -19.11 15.88 8.31
N ASN A 61 -17.87 16.35 8.17
CA ASN A 61 -17.38 17.06 6.97
C ASN A 61 -16.64 16.15 5.96
N PHE A 62 -16.68 14.83 6.16
CA PHE A 62 -16.01 13.87 5.29
C PHE A 62 -16.98 12.76 4.88
N LYS A 63 -17.01 12.51 3.56
CA LYS A 63 -17.78 11.41 2.97
C LYS A 63 -16.83 10.29 2.56
N ILE A 64 -17.13 9.06 2.95
CA ILE A 64 -16.39 7.89 2.46
C ILE A 64 -16.85 7.62 1.02
N ILE A 65 -15.96 7.83 0.05
CA ILE A 65 -16.21 7.50 -1.36
C ILE A 65 -15.96 6.02 -1.61
N SER A 66 -14.88 5.49 -1.04
CA SER A 66 -14.53 4.07 -1.15
C SER A 66 -13.81 3.61 0.11
N LYS A 67 -14.14 2.39 0.56
CA LYS A 67 -13.42 1.69 1.63
C LYS A 67 -13.30 0.23 1.23
N LYS A 68 -12.09 -0.20 0.88
CA LYS A 68 -11.80 -1.58 0.49
C LYS A 68 -10.74 -2.17 1.40
N ARG A 69 -10.89 -3.44 1.73
CA ARG A 69 -9.88 -4.20 2.45
C ARG A 69 -9.19 -5.12 1.47
N LEU A 70 -7.91 -4.88 1.24
CA LEU A 70 -7.07 -5.65 0.32
C LEU A 70 -6.01 -6.42 1.11
N SER A 71 -5.63 -7.58 0.60
CA SER A 71 -4.47 -8.30 1.11
C SER A 71 -3.20 -7.55 0.72
N GLU A 72 -2.23 -7.54 1.61
CA GLU A 72 -0.86 -7.17 1.29
C GLU A 72 -0.23 -8.25 0.39
N GLN A 73 0.94 -8.00 -0.16
CA GLN A 73 1.67 -8.97 -0.99
C GLN A 73 1.79 -10.32 -0.26
N GLY A 74 0.96 -11.28 -0.65
CA GLY A 74 0.86 -12.59 0.00
C GLY A 74 2.13 -13.43 -0.08
N SER A 75 3.02 -13.12 -1.02
CA SER A 75 4.36 -13.72 -1.13
C SER A 75 5.34 -13.22 -0.06
N ARG A 76 5.05 -12.13 0.65
CA ARG A 76 5.91 -11.48 1.63
C ARG A 76 5.29 -11.37 3.00
N PHE A 77 3.97 -11.27 3.09
CA PHE A 77 3.24 -11.03 4.34
C PHE A 77 2.21 -12.12 4.61
N LEU A 78 2.31 -12.74 5.77
CA LEU A 78 1.34 -13.74 6.21
C LEU A 78 0.05 -13.05 6.70
N ASN A 79 -1.07 -13.29 6.00
CA ASN A 79 -2.41 -12.85 6.37
C ASN A 79 -2.58 -11.34 6.63
N LYS A 80 -1.66 -10.50 6.17
CA LYS A 80 -1.74 -9.05 6.34
C LYS A 80 -2.80 -8.44 5.41
N LYS A 81 -3.60 -7.54 5.95
CA LYS A 81 -4.68 -6.83 5.24
C LYS A 81 -4.58 -5.34 5.52
N ASN A 82 -4.79 -4.53 4.49
CA ASN A 82 -4.82 -3.07 4.58
C ASN A 82 -6.19 -2.53 4.22
N PHE A 83 -6.60 -1.44 4.87
CA PHE A 83 -7.77 -0.67 4.46
C PHE A 83 -7.32 0.43 3.50
N ASN A 84 -7.83 0.38 2.28
CA ASN A 84 -7.69 1.43 1.27
C ASN A 84 -8.95 2.29 1.28
N ILE A 85 -8.81 3.54 1.71
CA ILE A 85 -9.94 4.43 1.95
C ILE A 85 -9.73 5.71 1.13
N LEU A 86 -10.75 6.09 0.38
CA LEU A 86 -10.86 7.40 -0.23
C LEU A 86 -11.95 8.18 0.48
N LEU A 87 -11.57 9.33 1.03
CA LEU A 87 -12.49 10.29 1.65
C LEU A 87 -12.66 11.50 0.75
N GLU A 88 -13.84 12.06 0.69
CA GLU A 88 -14.11 13.38 0.13
C GLU A 88 -14.33 14.38 1.25
N SER A 89 -13.63 15.52 1.19
CA SER A 89 -13.72 16.61 2.13
C SER A 89 -14.54 17.76 1.56
N ASN A 90 -15.51 18.24 2.32
CA ASN A 90 -16.26 19.48 2.02
C ASN A 90 -15.55 20.72 2.58
N LYS A 91 -14.49 20.54 3.39
CA LYS A 91 -13.67 21.63 3.92
C LYS A 91 -12.36 21.75 3.15
N ILE A 92 -11.90 22.98 2.95
CA ILE A 92 -10.57 23.26 2.42
C ILE A 92 -9.56 22.89 3.51
N LEU A 93 -8.73 21.90 3.20
CA LEU A 93 -7.62 21.50 4.05
C LEU A 93 -6.34 22.12 3.51
N ILE A 94 -5.66 22.89 4.35
CA ILE A 94 -4.35 23.47 4.03
C ILE A 94 -3.33 22.73 4.90
N PRO A 95 -2.54 21.80 4.31
CA PRO A 95 -1.47 21.14 5.05
C PRO A 95 -0.41 22.17 5.42
N LYS A 96 0.04 22.14 6.67
CA LYS A 96 1.13 22.99 7.17
C LYS A 96 2.50 22.43 6.80
N GLU A 97 2.58 21.13 6.62
CA GLU A 97 3.80 20.39 6.34
C GLU A 97 4.15 20.47 4.85
N LYS A 98 5.40 20.78 4.57
CA LYS A 98 5.93 21.00 3.21
C LYS A 98 5.95 19.76 2.32
N ASN A 99 5.87 18.57 2.92
CA ASN A 99 5.84 17.29 2.19
C ASN A 99 4.45 16.88 1.71
N TYR A 100 3.39 17.68 1.97
CA TYR A 100 2.05 17.44 1.45
C TYR A 100 1.72 18.38 0.29
N CYS A 101 1.03 17.86 -0.71
CA CYS A 101 0.56 18.64 -1.85
C CYS A 101 -0.81 18.14 -2.36
N TRP A 102 -1.57 19.07 -2.94
CA TRP A 102 -2.79 18.76 -3.68
C TRP A 102 -2.45 18.53 -5.15
N LEU A 103 -2.76 17.35 -5.67
CA LEU A 103 -2.54 16.97 -7.06
C LEU A 103 -3.89 16.73 -7.76
N THR A 104 -3.99 17.18 -9.01
CA THR A 104 -5.13 16.86 -9.88
C THR A 104 -5.01 15.42 -10.40
N LYS A 105 -6.10 14.93 -11.00
CA LYS A 105 -6.10 13.63 -11.68
C LYS A 105 -5.07 13.57 -12.81
N GLU A 106 -4.89 14.67 -13.53
CA GLU A 106 -3.93 14.80 -14.64
C GLU A 106 -2.49 14.75 -14.12
N ASN A 107 -2.18 15.47 -13.03
CA ASN A 107 -0.87 15.38 -12.38
C ASN A 107 -0.57 13.95 -11.95
N ILE A 108 -1.54 13.26 -11.36
CA ILE A 108 -1.36 11.86 -10.92
C ILE A 108 -1.12 10.94 -12.12
N LYS A 109 -1.89 11.07 -13.19
CA LYS A 109 -1.67 10.30 -14.43
C LYS A 109 -0.27 10.54 -15.01
N TYR A 110 0.18 11.79 -15.04
CA TYR A 110 1.53 12.12 -15.48
C TYR A 110 2.59 11.42 -14.62
N LEU A 111 2.44 11.45 -13.30
CA LEU A 111 3.39 10.84 -12.36
C LEU A 111 3.38 9.30 -12.42
N ILE A 112 2.22 8.66 -12.67
CA ILE A 112 2.14 7.20 -12.85
C ILE A 112 2.98 6.75 -14.05
N ASN A 113 3.02 7.55 -15.13
CA ASN A 113 3.83 7.26 -16.31
C ASN A 113 5.33 7.53 -16.13
N LYS A 114 5.73 8.11 -14.99
CA LYS A 114 7.14 8.30 -14.64
C LYS A 114 7.64 7.16 -13.75
N LYS A 115 8.86 6.68 -14.02
CA LYS A 115 9.46 5.57 -13.25
C LYS A 115 9.60 5.95 -11.77
N ASN A 116 9.10 5.10 -10.90
CA ASN A 116 9.31 5.15 -9.45
C ASN A 116 8.87 6.45 -8.74
N MET A 117 7.89 7.18 -9.30
CA MET A 117 7.43 8.44 -8.69
C MET A 117 6.27 8.25 -7.71
N ILE A 118 5.42 7.25 -7.94
CA ILE A 118 4.25 6.96 -7.10
C ILE A 118 4.40 5.59 -6.47
N ASN A 119 4.12 5.47 -5.17
CA ASN A 119 4.17 4.19 -4.49
C ASN A 119 2.92 3.32 -4.77
N MET A 120 3.04 2.02 -4.52
CA MET A 120 1.97 1.04 -4.76
C MET A 120 0.70 1.31 -3.95
N ASP A 121 0.83 1.80 -2.71
CA ASP A 121 -0.33 2.07 -1.86
C ASP A 121 -1.18 3.21 -2.41
N THR A 122 -0.56 4.24 -3.01
CA THR A 122 -1.28 5.32 -3.70
C THR A 122 -2.10 4.76 -4.86
N ILE A 123 -1.49 3.94 -5.70
CA ILE A 123 -2.17 3.29 -6.83
C ILE A 123 -3.32 2.41 -6.33
N SER A 124 -3.10 1.63 -5.27
CA SER A 124 -4.11 0.74 -4.67
C SER A 124 -5.33 1.51 -4.14
N VAL A 125 -5.14 2.68 -3.54
CA VAL A 125 -6.27 3.53 -3.10
C VAL A 125 -6.97 4.14 -4.31
N LEU A 126 -6.23 4.67 -5.28
CA LEU A 126 -6.79 5.32 -6.46
C LEU A 126 -7.51 4.35 -7.39
N SER A 127 -7.09 3.09 -7.47
CA SER A 127 -7.79 2.05 -8.24
C SER A 127 -9.24 1.85 -7.80
N SER A 128 -9.57 2.22 -6.56
CA SER A 128 -10.94 2.17 -6.04
C SER A 128 -11.87 3.23 -6.66
N VAL A 129 -11.30 4.19 -7.38
CA VAL A 129 -12.01 5.31 -8.06
C VAL A 129 -12.24 5.02 -9.53
N ILE A 130 -11.68 3.92 -10.06
CA ILE A 130 -12.01 3.46 -11.40
C ILE A 130 -13.52 3.29 -11.44
N LYS A 131 -14.14 4.06 -12.31
CA LYS A 131 -15.60 4.20 -12.38
C LYS A 131 -16.30 2.85 -12.29
N LYS A 132 -17.35 2.81 -11.49
CA LYS A 132 -18.43 1.84 -11.56
C LYS A 132 -19.18 2.05 -12.89
N ASP A 133 -18.56 1.70 -13.99
CA ASP A 133 -19.23 1.72 -15.28
C ASP A 133 -20.25 0.58 -15.31
N SER A 134 -21.16 0.65 -16.27
CA SER A 134 -22.25 -0.30 -16.53
C SER A 134 -21.89 -1.80 -16.43
N ILE A 135 -20.63 -2.12 -16.50
CA ILE A 135 -20.01 -3.44 -16.29
C ILE A 135 -20.25 -3.98 -14.87
N GLU A 136 -20.16 -3.13 -13.82
CA GLU A 136 -20.40 -3.60 -12.44
C GLU A 136 -21.83 -4.07 -12.21
N LYS A 137 -22.82 -3.42 -12.86
CA LYS A 137 -24.21 -3.85 -12.81
C LYS A 137 -24.44 -5.22 -13.51
N LYS A 138 -23.66 -5.52 -14.55
CA LYS A 138 -23.72 -6.78 -15.28
C LYS A 138 -23.01 -7.90 -14.53
N LEU A 139 -21.83 -7.63 -13.96
CA LEU A 139 -21.03 -8.59 -13.18
C LEU A 139 -21.65 -8.95 -11.83
N ASN A 140 -22.34 -8.02 -11.17
CA ASN A 140 -23.04 -8.30 -9.90
C ASN A 140 -24.26 -9.22 -10.05
N LYS A 141 -24.78 -9.40 -11.27
CA LYS A 141 -25.82 -10.40 -11.56
C LYS A 141 -25.24 -11.78 -11.92
N ASP A 142 -23.95 -11.86 -12.18
CA ASP A 142 -23.30 -13.09 -12.61
C ASP A 142 -22.57 -13.76 -11.45
N ASN A 143 -23.26 -14.65 -10.76
CA ASN A 143 -22.68 -15.50 -9.72
C ASN A 143 -21.61 -16.48 -10.24
N HIS A 144 -21.42 -16.58 -11.57
CA HIS A 144 -20.54 -17.56 -12.19
C HIS A 144 -19.07 -17.40 -11.76
N LEU A 145 -18.56 -16.14 -11.69
CA LEU A 145 -17.20 -15.88 -11.23
C LEU A 145 -17.01 -16.32 -9.77
N GLN A 146 -17.95 -16.00 -8.89
CA GLN A 146 -17.88 -16.40 -7.49
C GLN A 146 -17.95 -17.93 -7.32
N ILE A 147 -18.80 -18.58 -8.08
CA ILE A 147 -18.92 -20.06 -8.09
C ILE A 147 -17.60 -20.67 -8.59
N LYS A 148 -17.01 -20.13 -9.65
CA LYS A 148 -15.74 -20.60 -10.21
C LYS A 148 -14.59 -20.44 -9.21
N LEU A 149 -14.47 -19.27 -8.56
CA LEU A 149 -13.48 -19.03 -7.51
C LEU A 149 -13.66 -19.97 -6.32
N ASN A 150 -14.90 -20.18 -5.88
CA ASN A 150 -15.20 -21.10 -4.78
C ASN A 150 -14.84 -22.55 -5.13
N ARG A 151 -15.07 -22.98 -6.38
CA ARG A 151 -14.64 -24.31 -6.86
C ARG A 151 -13.12 -24.44 -6.86
N PHE A 152 -12.39 -23.44 -7.34
CA PHE A 152 -10.92 -23.43 -7.28
C PHE A 152 -10.41 -23.49 -5.83
N ASN A 153 -10.97 -22.70 -4.94
CA ASN A 153 -10.59 -22.70 -3.53
C ASN A 153 -10.83 -24.05 -2.85
N LYS A 154 -11.94 -24.74 -3.16
CA LYS A 154 -12.23 -26.08 -2.63
C LYS A 154 -11.28 -27.16 -3.19
N LYS A 155 -10.82 -27.01 -4.45
CA LYS A 155 -9.91 -27.97 -5.11
C LYS A 155 -8.44 -27.69 -4.77
N SER A 156 -8.08 -26.47 -4.37
CA SER A 156 -6.70 -26.11 -4.06
C SER A 156 -6.25 -26.76 -2.76
N LYS A 157 -5.17 -27.53 -2.83
CA LYS A 157 -4.49 -28.09 -1.64
C LYS A 157 -3.45 -27.06 -1.15
N TYR A 158 -3.87 -26.11 -0.34
CA TYR A 158 -3.00 -25.08 0.22
C TYR A 158 -2.89 -25.26 1.74
N LYS A 159 -1.67 -25.41 2.25
CA LYS A 159 -1.37 -25.50 3.67
C LYS A 159 -0.08 -24.74 3.97
N THR A 160 -0.11 -23.90 4.98
CA THR A 160 1.07 -23.22 5.52
C THR A 160 1.27 -23.61 6.97
N ASN A 161 2.50 -23.97 7.33
CA ASN A 161 2.88 -24.23 8.70
C ASN A 161 4.05 -23.30 9.08
N GLN A 162 4.02 -22.78 10.28
CA GLN A 162 5.18 -22.13 10.85
C GLN A 162 6.21 -23.19 11.24
N ILE A 163 7.47 -22.94 10.91
CA ILE A 163 8.59 -23.82 11.26
C ILE A 163 9.62 -23.05 12.08
N ASN A 164 10.33 -23.77 12.96
CA ASN A 164 11.42 -23.20 13.73
C ASN A 164 12.66 -22.94 12.84
N PHE A 165 13.47 -21.98 13.19
CA PHE A 165 14.72 -21.69 12.50
C PHE A 165 15.67 -22.89 12.43
N SER A 166 15.71 -23.72 13.48
CA SER A 166 16.49 -24.97 13.52
C SER A 166 16.07 -25.99 12.46
N ASN A 167 14.82 -25.90 11.97
CA ASN A 167 14.26 -26.82 10.97
C ASN A 167 14.39 -26.29 9.52
N LEU A 168 15.12 -25.19 9.32
CA LEU A 168 15.36 -24.66 7.98
C LEU A 168 16.31 -25.56 7.18
N LYS A 169 15.82 -26.12 6.06
CA LYS A 169 16.62 -27.03 5.21
C LYS A 169 17.36 -26.29 4.09
N LYS A 170 16.74 -25.28 3.51
CA LYS A 170 17.24 -24.56 2.33
C LYS A 170 17.62 -23.10 2.61
N TRP A 171 17.20 -22.56 3.73
CA TRP A 171 17.54 -21.21 4.17
C TRP A 171 18.62 -21.26 5.23
N LYS A 172 19.54 -20.30 5.18
CA LYS A 172 20.65 -20.16 6.12
C LYS A 172 20.57 -18.82 6.84
N ILE A 173 20.92 -18.83 8.09
CA ILE A 173 21.13 -17.62 8.89
C ILE A 173 22.63 -17.35 8.87
N GLY A 174 23.02 -16.28 8.17
CA GLY A 174 24.38 -15.78 8.16
C GLY A 174 24.58 -14.65 9.18
N LYS A 175 25.77 -14.07 9.20
CA LYS A 175 26.10 -12.96 10.12
C LYS A 175 25.19 -11.75 9.92
N ASN A 176 24.86 -11.39 8.68
CA ASN A 176 24.17 -10.14 8.35
C ASN A 176 22.86 -10.37 7.59
N SER A 177 22.49 -11.60 7.26
CA SER A 177 21.28 -11.88 6.48
C SER A 177 20.78 -13.30 6.64
N ILE A 178 19.49 -13.48 6.35
CA ILE A 178 18.87 -14.79 6.14
C ILE A 178 18.71 -14.95 4.64
N TYR A 179 19.25 -16.03 4.07
CA TYR A 179 19.29 -16.23 2.62
C TYR A 179 19.07 -17.69 2.23
N HIS A 180 18.63 -17.93 1.01
CA HIS A 180 18.51 -19.28 0.45
C HIS A 180 19.91 -19.79 0.06
N LYS A 181 20.24 -21.06 0.39
CA LYS A 181 21.57 -21.65 0.17
C LYS A 181 22.05 -21.55 -1.31
N ASP A 182 21.11 -21.67 -2.26
CA ASP A 182 21.42 -21.63 -3.69
C ASP A 182 21.27 -20.21 -4.29
N LYS A 183 21.06 -19.18 -3.45
CA LYS A 183 20.88 -17.78 -3.85
C LYS A 183 19.78 -17.55 -4.92
N LYS A 184 18.78 -18.44 -4.97
CA LYS A 184 17.70 -18.40 -5.99
C LYS A 184 16.53 -17.50 -5.64
N PHE A 185 16.51 -16.98 -4.42
CA PHE A 185 15.42 -16.19 -3.90
C PHE A 185 15.95 -14.95 -3.20
N PHE A 186 15.04 -14.12 -2.71
CA PHE A 186 15.36 -12.93 -1.93
C PHE A 186 16.20 -13.25 -0.68
N SER A 187 16.83 -12.24 -0.13
CA SER A 187 17.47 -12.26 1.18
C SER A 187 16.75 -11.31 2.13
N ILE A 188 16.82 -11.59 3.43
CA ILE A 188 16.30 -10.73 4.50
C ILE A 188 17.49 -10.23 5.30
N PHE A 189 17.61 -8.92 5.47
CA PHE A 189 18.59 -8.31 6.34
C PHE A 189 17.99 -7.14 7.12
N PHE A 190 18.70 -6.65 8.12
CA PHE A 190 18.27 -5.52 8.92
C PHE A 190 19.00 -4.26 8.46
N ILE A 191 18.29 -3.14 8.49
CA ILE A 191 18.84 -1.84 8.18
C ILE A 191 18.54 -0.86 9.30
N ASP A 192 19.48 0.02 9.59
CA ASP A 192 19.28 1.23 10.38
C ASP A 192 18.88 2.36 9.44
N VAL A 193 17.81 3.06 9.78
CA VAL A 193 17.20 4.08 8.93
C VAL A 193 17.16 5.41 9.67
N ILE A 194 17.62 6.45 8.98
CA ILE A 194 17.44 7.85 9.39
C ILE A 194 16.65 8.54 8.27
N ALA A 195 15.47 9.09 8.58
CA ALA A 195 14.61 9.70 7.58
C ALA A 195 13.85 10.90 8.14
N SER A 196 13.93 12.03 7.45
CA SER A 196 13.16 13.24 7.76
C SER A 196 11.69 13.09 7.39
N PHE A 197 10.83 13.91 7.98
CA PHE A 197 9.37 13.95 7.72
C PHE A 197 8.62 12.63 8.01
N ARG A 198 9.20 11.81 8.90
CA ARG A 198 8.57 10.57 9.39
C ARG A 198 8.05 10.78 10.83
N GLU A 199 7.08 9.97 11.22
CA GLU A 199 6.57 9.94 12.61
C GLU A 199 7.68 9.51 13.58
N VAL A 200 8.54 8.59 13.15
CA VAL A 200 9.79 8.18 13.80
C VAL A 200 10.92 8.48 12.84
N GLU A 201 11.92 9.22 13.27
CA GLU A 201 13.02 9.69 12.41
C GLU A 201 14.21 8.72 12.38
N LYS A 202 14.34 7.85 13.37
CA LYS A 202 15.37 6.82 13.44
C LYS A 202 14.78 5.50 13.91
N TRP A 203 15.03 4.40 13.16
CA TRP A 203 14.58 3.06 13.54
C TRP A 203 15.37 1.97 12.81
N GLU A 204 15.28 0.75 13.33
CA GLU A 204 15.76 -0.45 12.67
C GLU A 204 14.61 -1.27 12.13
N GLN A 205 14.81 -1.93 10.98
CA GLN A 205 13.81 -2.84 10.43
C GLN A 205 14.42 -3.94 9.58
N PRO A 206 13.78 -5.13 9.51
CA PRO A 206 14.08 -6.10 8.47
C PRO A 206 13.62 -5.59 7.11
N ILE A 207 14.39 -5.88 6.08
CA ILE A 207 14.05 -5.60 4.69
C ILE A 207 14.32 -6.82 3.82
N ILE A 208 13.47 -7.01 2.82
CA ILE A 208 13.64 -8.06 1.83
C ILE A 208 14.33 -7.43 0.62
N SER A 209 15.44 -8.02 0.19
CA SER A 209 16.14 -7.65 -1.04
C SER A 209 16.05 -8.78 -2.04
N ASP A 210 15.58 -8.44 -3.22
CA ASP A 210 15.56 -9.32 -4.39
C ASP A 210 16.41 -8.65 -5.48
N HIS A 211 17.39 -9.36 -5.99
CA HIS A 211 18.31 -8.84 -7.00
C HIS A 211 17.75 -8.97 -8.42
N LEU A 212 16.62 -9.67 -8.56
CA LEU A 212 15.98 -9.91 -9.85
C LEU A 212 14.81 -8.98 -10.07
N SER A 213 14.69 -8.42 -11.27
CA SER A 213 13.51 -7.67 -11.67
C SER A 213 12.32 -8.61 -11.82
N SER A 214 11.18 -8.25 -11.23
CA SER A 214 9.92 -8.97 -11.41
C SER A 214 9.14 -8.41 -12.58
N PHE A 215 8.41 -9.28 -13.28
CA PHE A 215 7.53 -8.92 -14.38
C PHE A 215 6.08 -9.26 -14.02
N ASN A 216 5.17 -8.32 -14.25
CA ASN A 216 3.74 -8.52 -14.16
C ASN A 216 3.09 -8.09 -15.48
N GLY A 217 2.26 -8.93 -16.05
CA GLY A 217 1.61 -8.65 -17.31
C GLY A 217 0.21 -9.27 -17.40
N PHE A 218 -0.59 -8.73 -18.31
CA PHE A 218 -1.89 -9.26 -18.68
C PHE A 218 -1.91 -9.53 -20.17
N LEU A 219 -2.53 -10.66 -20.58
CA LEU A 219 -2.95 -10.88 -21.94
C LEU A 219 -4.35 -10.30 -22.11
N VAL A 220 -4.52 -9.49 -23.12
CA VAL A 220 -5.81 -8.90 -23.48
C VAL A 220 -6.14 -9.39 -24.87
N SER A 221 -7.37 -9.89 -25.09
CA SER A 221 -7.92 -10.15 -26.41
C SER A 221 -8.76 -8.97 -26.85
N ASP A 222 -8.74 -8.68 -28.12
CA ASP A 222 -9.65 -7.71 -28.77
C ASP A 222 -11.09 -8.22 -28.73
#